data_cf8354970735a8bcd1bf27c996d3082e
#
_entry.id   cf8354970735a8bcd1bf27c996d3082e
#
_cell.length_a   1.000
_cell.length_b   1.000
_cell.length_c   1.000
_cell.angle_alpha   90.00
_cell.angle_beta   90.00
_cell.angle_gamma   90.00
#
_symmetry.space_group_name_H-M   'P 1'
#
loop_
_entity.id
_entity.type
_entity.pdbx_description
1 polymer ?
#
loop_
_entity_poly.entity_id
_entity_poly.type
_entity_poly.pdbx_seq_one_letter_code
_entity_poly.pdbx_strand_id
1 'polypeptide(L)'
;MFNFSRKFTSLAAVTLSAALLAGTWGCFKDNGPCPAASITVSPNPSTVVVSTTRQFTAVARDIRGNVLTGPTTWAVVAGGGSINASGLFTAGSVVGTYANTVQATNTGLVGTATVNVVATGGPLATITVTPNPASMAVNATQTFVAVGRDASNNVVPITPVWSVVAGGGTINSSSGQFTAGTTTGTFSNTVKATSGSISGLATVVVTAGGGGGNAVLGSAATFAVLAGATVSNTGATTTITGDVGLSPGSSITGIPAGQPVGGSIHISDAAAVNAQSNLTTAYNDLAGRACGTNMTSLDLGGRTLAAGVYCFNSTAGLTGALVLDGGGNPNAVFVFQIASALTTASNSAVTLIGGANANNVYWQVSSSATIGTGATFKGNIVALQSITLGTGASLSGRALARNGSVTMSSNAVSLP
;
A
#
# COMPACT_ATOMS: atom_id res chain seq x y z
N MET A 1 -28.72 -8.12 64.12
CA MET A 1 -27.67 -9.14 64.17
C MET A 1 -27.32 -9.51 62.74
N PHE A 2 -26.08 -9.51 62.42
CA PHE A 2 -25.30 -9.78 61.24
C PHE A 2 -24.81 -8.54 60.50
N ASN A 3 -23.57 -8.27 60.83
CA ASN A 3 -22.68 -7.27 60.33
C ASN A 3 -22.01 -7.81 59.05
N PHE A 4 -22.07 -7.13 57.91
CA PHE A 4 -21.26 -7.46 56.72
C PHE A 4 -20.42 -6.26 56.32
N SER A 5 -19.17 -6.30 56.74
CA SER A 5 -18.10 -5.39 56.35
C SER A 5 -17.77 -5.61 54.88
N ARG A 6 -17.96 -4.60 53.99
CA ARG A 6 -17.41 -4.56 52.65
C ARG A 6 -16.12 -3.76 52.66
N LYS A 7 -15.02 -4.46 52.37
CA LYS A 7 -13.73 -3.85 52.10
C LYS A 7 -13.80 -3.15 50.73
N PHE A 8 -13.62 -1.85 50.76
CA PHE A 8 -13.34 -1.08 49.52
C PHE A 8 -11.87 -1.27 49.15
N THR A 9 -11.61 -1.92 48.01
CA THR A 9 -10.33 -1.89 47.33
C THR A 9 -10.23 -0.59 46.56
N SER A 10 -9.21 0.20 46.85
CA SER A 10 -8.92 1.46 46.25
C SER A 10 -8.56 1.29 44.76
N LEU A 11 -9.32 1.92 43.88
CA LEU A 11 -9.00 2.12 42.48
C LEU A 11 -7.95 3.23 42.41
N ALA A 12 -6.71 2.90 42.00
CA ALA A 12 -5.69 3.87 41.76
C ALA A 12 -6.09 4.68 40.50
N ALA A 13 -6.40 5.94 40.70
CA ALA A 13 -6.61 6.89 39.62
C ALA A 13 -5.28 7.12 38.88
N VAL A 14 -5.21 6.69 37.65
CA VAL A 14 -4.14 7.11 36.72
C VAL A 14 -4.42 8.55 36.32
N THR A 15 -3.71 9.48 36.94
CA THR A 15 -3.71 10.89 36.52
C THR A 15 -2.98 10.99 35.18
N LEU A 16 -3.74 11.13 34.11
CA LEU A 16 -3.22 11.53 32.81
C LEU A 16 -2.81 12.99 32.90
N SER A 17 -1.50 13.25 33.03
CA SER A 17 -0.95 14.59 33.03
C SER A 17 -1.17 15.25 31.66
N ALA A 18 -2.14 16.15 31.58
CA ALA A 18 -2.30 17.09 30.49
C ALA A 18 -1.17 18.15 30.59
N ALA A 19 -0.06 17.91 29.94
CA ALA A 19 1.02 18.86 29.76
C ALA A 19 1.59 18.70 28.36
N LEU A 20 0.87 19.15 27.33
CA LEU A 20 1.44 19.46 26.03
C LEU A 20 0.56 20.42 25.23
N LEU A 21 0.54 21.70 25.61
CA LEU A 21 -0.06 22.77 24.82
C LEU A 21 0.69 24.10 24.99
N ALA A 22 2.04 24.05 24.90
CA ALA A 22 2.83 25.28 24.91
C ALA A 22 4.13 25.13 24.10
N GLY A 23 4.06 24.65 22.85
CA GLY A 23 5.26 24.46 22.03
C GLY A 23 5.13 24.60 20.53
N THR A 24 3.93 24.83 20.01
CA THR A 24 3.71 24.76 18.55
C THR A 24 3.93 26.07 17.79
N TRP A 25 4.20 27.19 18.46
CA TRP A 25 4.32 28.49 17.79
C TRP A 25 5.76 28.91 17.44
N GLY A 26 6.78 28.31 18.04
CA GLY A 26 8.19 28.64 17.78
C GLY A 26 8.75 28.17 16.45
N CYS A 27 8.16 27.12 15.88
CA CYS A 27 8.66 26.47 14.64
C CYS A 27 8.28 27.25 13.36
N PHE A 28 7.42 28.24 13.46
CA PHE A 28 6.91 29.01 12.31
C PHE A 28 7.48 30.43 12.17
N LYS A 29 8.15 30.96 13.17
CA LYS A 29 8.60 32.38 13.18
C LYS A 29 10.10 32.58 13.23
N ASP A 30 10.85 31.69 13.82
CA ASP A 30 12.31 31.79 13.91
C ASP A 30 12.93 30.46 13.51
N ASN A 31 14.09 30.48 12.85
CA ASN A 31 14.85 29.30 12.41
C ASN A 31 15.31 28.36 13.57
N GLY A 32 14.53 28.24 14.63
CA GLY A 32 14.78 27.36 15.76
C GLY A 32 14.48 25.90 15.44
N PRO A 33 15.11 24.95 16.17
CA PRO A 33 14.85 23.54 15.97
C PRO A 33 13.39 23.21 16.27
N CYS A 34 12.71 22.55 15.33
CA CYS A 34 11.35 22.08 15.51
C CYS A 34 11.29 20.98 16.56
N PRO A 35 10.19 20.89 17.35
CA PRO A 35 10.03 19.81 18.32
C PRO A 35 10.05 18.44 17.65
N ALA A 36 10.65 17.48 18.32
CA ALA A 36 10.68 16.09 17.90
C ALA A 36 9.24 15.54 17.87
N ALA A 37 8.86 14.82 16.80
CA ALA A 37 7.50 14.36 16.56
C ALA A 37 7.40 12.84 16.47
N SER A 38 8.38 12.17 15.90
CA SER A 38 8.36 10.71 15.72
C SER A 38 9.74 10.10 15.77
N ILE A 39 9.80 8.85 16.17
CA ILE A 39 10.99 8.00 16.04
C ILE A 39 10.57 6.64 15.49
N THR A 40 11.27 6.19 14.45
CA THR A 40 11.02 4.89 13.80
C THR A 40 12.22 3.99 14.05
N VAL A 41 11.97 2.78 14.55
CA VAL A 41 12.97 1.73 14.72
C VAL A 41 12.82 0.71 13.60
N SER A 42 13.92 0.37 12.94
CA SER A 42 13.93 -0.56 11.81
C SER A 42 15.09 -1.57 11.96
N PRO A 43 14.88 -2.84 11.56
CA PRO A 43 13.65 -3.44 11.00
C PRO A 43 12.58 -3.70 12.08
N ASN A 44 11.29 -3.61 11.72
CA ASN A 44 10.18 -3.88 12.61
C ASN A 44 8.97 -4.48 11.84
N PRO A 45 8.52 -5.73 12.13
CA PRO A 45 9.17 -6.68 13.04
C PRO A 45 10.48 -7.24 12.47
N SER A 46 11.29 -7.86 13.34
CA SER A 46 12.55 -8.51 12.94
C SER A 46 12.59 -9.96 13.42
N THR A 47 12.91 -10.89 12.53
CA THR A 47 13.18 -12.29 12.89
C THR A 47 14.68 -12.50 13.08
N VAL A 48 15.07 -13.06 14.22
CA VAL A 48 16.47 -13.31 14.60
C VAL A 48 16.60 -14.74 15.14
N VAL A 49 17.58 -15.49 14.66
CA VAL A 49 17.85 -16.83 15.18
C VAL A 49 18.50 -16.72 16.57
N VAL A 50 18.20 -17.65 17.46
CA VAL A 50 18.83 -17.73 18.80
C VAL A 50 20.35 -17.55 18.71
N SER A 51 20.91 -16.78 19.62
CA SER A 51 22.35 -16.50 19.74
C SER A 51 23.01 -15.81 18.54
N THR A 52 22.22 -15.35 17.55
CA THR A 52 22.73 -14.53 16.43
C THR A 52 22.44 -13.04 16.67
N THR A 53 23.05 -12.20 15.84
CA THR A 53 22.91 -10.74 15.97
C THR A 53 22.10 -10.12 14.85
N ARG A 54 21.47 -8.97 15.15
CA ARG A 54 20.73 -8.14 14.20
C ARG A 54 20.98 -6.67 14.48
N GLN A 55 21.38 -5.92 13.44
CA GLN A 55 21.51 -4.48 13.55
C GLN A 55 20.14 -3.80 13.47
N PHE A 56 19.84 -2.93 14.43
CA PHE A 56 18.71 -2.01 14.41
C PHE A 56 19.20 -0.58 14.17
N THR A 57 18.37 0.21 13.53
CA THR A 57 18.55 1.64 13.32
C THR A 57 17.34 2.40 13.81
N ALA A 58 17.53 3.62 14.29
CA ALA A 58 16.44 4.49 14.70
C ALA A 58 16.59 5.85 14.00
N VAL A 59 15.48 6.37 13.49
CA VAL A 59 15.43 7.67 12.84
C VAL A 59 14.38 8.52 13.56
N ALA A 60 14.82 9.58 14.24
CA ALA A 60 13.96 10.58 14.84
C ALA A 60 13.68 11.70 13.83
N ARG A 61 12.43 12.19 13.81
CA ARG A 61 12.01 13.28 12.91
C ARG A 61 11.24 14.35 13.68
N ASP A 62 11.38 15.58 13.23
CA ASP A 62 10.57 16.69 13.71
C ASP A 62 9.16 16.69 13.10
N ILE A 63 8.33 17.66 13.50
CA ILE A 63 6.96 17.81 12.98
C ILE A 63 6.89 18.15 11.48
N ARG A 64 8.03 18.50 10.85
CA ARG A 64 8.15 18.76 9.41
C ARG A 64 8.72 17.57 8.64
N GLY A 65 9.08 16.50 9.35
CA GLY A 65 9.66 15.29 8.77
C GLY A 65 11.20 15.34 8.59
N ASN A 66 11.88 16.41 9.01
CA ASN A 66 13.33 16.48 8.95
C ASN A 66 13.94 15.51 9.96
N VAL A 67 15.08 14.91 9.59
CA VAL A 67 15.80 14.00 10.49
C VAL A 67 16.48 14.81 11.58
N LEU A 68 16.24 14.40 12.83
CA LEU A 68 16.87 14.99 13.99
C LEU A 68 18.20 14.26 14.28
N THR A 69 19.24 15.03 14.44
CA THR A 69 20.56 14.51 14.86
C THR A 69 20.67 14.60 16.37
N GLY A 70 20.94 13.48 17.03
CA GLY A 70 21.12 13.38 18.47
C GLY A 70 21.53 11.98 18.89
N PRO A 71 22.08 11.82 20.09
CA PRO A 71 22.47 10.51 20.58
C PRO A 71 21.24 9.63 20.75
N THR A 72 21.30 8.41 20.21
CA THR A 72 20.28 7.39 20.40
C THR A 72 20.75 6.41 21.47
N THR A 73 19.92 6.20 22.48
CA THR A 73 20.14 5.15 23.47
C THR A 73 19.25 3.95 23.17
N TRP A 74 19.79 2.76 23.41
CA TRP A 74 19.12 1.50 23.12
C TRP A 74 18.88 0.69 24.38
N ALA A 75 17.73 0.03 24.46
CA ALA A 75 17.39 -0.89 25.55
C ALA A 75 16.57 -2.08 25.04
N VAL A 76 16.65 -3.20 25.75
CA VAL A 76 15.70 -4.32 25.64
C VAL A 76 14.76 -4.26 26.83
N VAL A 77 13.47 -4.06 26.57
CA VAL A 77 12.46 -3.79 27.63
C VAL A 77 11.52 -4.97 27.91
N ALA A 78 11.42 -5.94 27.01
CA ALA A 78 10.54 -7.09 27.15
C ALA A 78 11.25 -8.45 26.92
N GLY A 79 12.55 -8.51 27.09
CA GLY A 79 13.34 -9.74 26.93
C GLY A 79 13.67 -10.09 25.48
N GLY A 80 13.97 -11.35 25.23
CA GLY A 80 14.33 -11.87 23.90
C GLY A 80 15.80 -11.74 23.52
N GLY A 81 16.62 -11.03 24.30
CA GLY A 81 18.03 -10.85 24.02
C GLY A 81 18.62 -9.64 24.73
N SER A 82 19.72 -9.13 24.18
CA SER A 82 20.40 -7.90 24.63
C SER A 82 20.71 -7.01 23.44
N ILE A 83 20.88 -5.70 23.68
CA ILE A 83 21.26 -4.74 22.64
C ILE A 83 22.40 -3.86 23.17
N ASN A 84 23.38 -3.56 22.30
CA ASN A 84 24.48 -2.68 22.67
C ASN A 84 24.20 -1.21 22.28
N ALA A 85 25.11 -0.31 22.65
CA ALA A 85 24.98 1.11 22.40
C ALA A 85 24.96 1.49 20.90
N SER A 86 25.43 0.63 20.01
CA SER A 86 25.38 0.85 18.55
C SER A 86 24.09 0.33 17.92
N GLY A 87 23.16 -0.25 18.70
CA GLY A 87 21.92 -0.84 18.19
C GLY A 87 22.08 -2.26 17.64
N LEU A 88 23.19 -2.93 17.94
CA LEU A 88 23.38 -4.34 17.59
C LEU A 88 22.68 -5.22 18.64
N PHE A 89 21.58 -5.84 18.27
CA PHE A 89 20.83 -6.78 19.09
C PHE A 89 21.43 -8.18 18.98
N THR A 90 21.58 -8.86 20.11
CA THR A 90 21.93 -10.28 20.20
C THR A 90 20.76 -11.06 20.75
N ALA A 91 20.23 -12.01 19.99
CA ALA A 91 19.11 -12.83 20.42
C ALA A 91 19.51 -13.78 21.56
N GLY A 92 18.62 -13.92 22.54
CA GLY A 92 18.75 -14.91 23.60
C GLY A 92 18.51 -16.34 23.11
N SER A 93 18.52 -17.30 24.03
CA SER A 93 18.31 -18.72 23.74
C SER A 93 16.84 -19.15 23.74
N VAL A 94 15.93 -18.32 24.20
CA VAL A 94 14.50 -18.64 24.32
C VAL A 94 13.79 -18.14 23.08
N VAL A 95 13.15 -19.07 22.35
CA VAL A 95 12.31 -18.76 21.18
C VAL A 95 11.01 -18.09 21.60
N GLY A 96 10.53 -17.15 20.81
CA GLY A 96 9.30 -16.45 21.08
C GLY A 96 9.17 -15.13 20.35
N THR A 97 7.96 -14.57 20.39
CA THR A 97 7.71 -13.20 19.90
C THR A 97 7.79 -12.22 21.07
N TYR A 98 8.73 -11.32 21.01
CA TYR A 98 8.96 -10.29 22.01
C TYR A 98 8.45 -8.95 21.45
N ALA A 99 7.19 -8.65 21.75
CA ALA A 99 6.53 -7.45 21.24
C ALA A 99 7.19 -6.18 21.82
N ASN A 100 7.51 -5.22 20.93
CA ASN A 100 8.07 -3.91 21.32
C ASN A 100 9.31 -3.98 22.22
N THR A 101 10.11 -5.04 22.08
CA THR A 101 11.21 -5.33 23.01
C THR A 101 12.46 -4.49 22.79
N VAL A 102 12.81 -4.19 21.52
CA VAL A 102 13.91 -3.27 21.20
C VAL A 102 13.37 -1.85 21.28
N GLN A 103 13.94 -1.07 22.17
CA GLN A 103 13.59 0.32 22.39
C GLN A 103 14.75 1.24 22.02
N ALA A 104 14.46 2.29 21.27
CA ALA A 104 15.36 3.39 20.99
C ALA A 104 14.80 4.69 21.56
N THR A 105 15.63 5.46 22.24
CA THR A 105 15.27 6.78 22.75
C THR A 105 16.21 7.83 22.15
N ASN A 106 15.63 8.86 21.55
CA ASN A 106 16.37 9.98 20.97
C ASN A 106 15.53 11.25 21.16
N THR A 107 16.15 12.32 21.61
CA THR A 107 15.48 13.64 21.82
C THR A 107 14.20 13.59 22.67
N GLY A 108 14.11 12.63 23.62
CA GLY A 108 12.93 12.42 24.46
C GLY A 108 11.81 11.59 23.81
N LEU A 109 11.96 11.21 22.55
CA LEU A 109 11.05 10.27 21.87
C LEU A 109 11.49 8.83 22.10
N VAL A 110 10.50 7.94 22.20
CA VAL A 110 10.68 6.50 22.36
C VAL A 110 10.06 5.78 21.16
N GLY A 111 10.85 4.99 20.46
CA GLY A 111 10.38 4.08 19.41
C GLY A 111 10.71 2.64 19.77
N THR A 112 9.91 1.70 19.29
CA THR A 112 10.07 0.29 19.61
C THR A 112 10.02 -0.58 18.35
N ALA A 113 10.63 -1.78 18.46
CA ALA A 113 10.49 -2.84 17.47
C ALA A 113 10.23 -4.19 18.12
N THR A 114 9.44 -5.01 17.45
CA THR A 114 9.15 -6.40 17.82
C THR A 114 10.24 -7.30 17.28
N VAL A 115 10.69 -8.25 18.09
CA VAL A 115 11.67 -9.29 17.71
C VAL A 115 11.02 -10.67 17.84
N ASN A 116 11.11 -11.45 16.76
CA ASN A 116 10.77 -12.87 16.73
C ASN A 116 12.05 -13.69 16.85
N VAL A 117 12.36 -14.20 18.02
CA VAL A 117 13.48 -15.11 18.23
C VAL A 117 13.04 -16.52 17.82
N VAL A 118 13.76 -17.09 16.84
CA VAL A 118 13.48 -18.43 16.31
C VAL A 118 14.62 -19.39 16.62
N ALA A 119 14.32 -20.68 16.70
CA ALA A 119 15.33 -21.71 16.93
C ALA A 119 16.40 -21.71 15.83
N THR A 120 17.59 -22.18 16.15
CA THR A 120 18.55 -22.60 15.13
C THR A 120 17.91 -23.73 14.34
N GLY A 121 17.70 -23.52 13.05
CA GLY A 121 17.13 -24.56 12.19
C GLY A 121 18.03 -25.78 12.14
N GLY A 122 17.44 -26.96 12.05
CA GLY A 122 18.11 -28.20 11.68
C GLY A 122 18.68 -28.11 10.23
N PRO A 123 19.15 -29.22 9.65
CA PRO A 123 19.56 -29.24 8.26
C PRO A 123 18.45 -28.73 7.35
N LEU A 124 18.81 -27.92 6.34
CA LEU A 124 17.86 -27.39 5.37
C LEU A 124 17.11 -28.56 4.69
N ALA A 125 15.79 -28.54 4.75
CA ALA A 125 14.92 -29.56 4.17
C ALA A 125 14.10 -29.04 2.99
N THR A 126 13.65 -27.78 3.03
CA THR A 126 12.81 -27.17 1.99
C THR A 126 13.18 -25.74 1.71
N ILE A 127 12.93 -25.28 0.49
CA ILE A 127 13.01 -23.87 0.11
C ILE A 127 11.66 -23.48 -0.50
N THR A 128 11.03 -22.45 0.04
CA THR A 128 9.83 -21.83 -0.51
C THR A 128 10.20 -20.57 -1.26
N VAL A 129 9.76 -20.42 -2.50
CA VAL A 129 9.97 -19.25 -3.35
C VAL A 129 8.68 -18.47 -3.47
N THR A 130 8.75 -17.16 -3.27
CA THR A 130 7.60 -16.24 -3.37
C THR A 130 7.96 -14.98 -4.17
N PRO A 131 6.99 -14.40 -4.93
CA PRO A 131 5.61 -14.85 -5.17
C PRO A 131 5.54 -16.13 -6.02
N ASN A 132 4.49 -16.95 -5.81
CA ASN A 132 4.27 -18.16 -6.61
C ASN A 132 2.76 -18.49 -6.70
N PRO A 133 2.11 -18.37 -7.90
CA PRO A 133 2.71 -17.89 -9.14
C PRO A 133 2.97 -16.37 -9.11
N ALA A 134 3.93 -15.91 -9.92
CA ALA A 134 4.15 -14.49 -10.20
C ALA A 134 3.57 -14.15 -11.58
N SER A 135 2.68 -13.17 -11.66
CA SER A 135 2.14 -12.68 -12.94
C SER A 135 2.76 -11.33 -13.28
N MET A 136 3.31 -11.20 -14.48
CA MET A 136 3.98 -9.98 -14.93
C MET A 136 3.89 -9.81 -16.45
N ALA A 137 3.96 -8.57 -16.92
CA ALA A 137 4.02 -8.26 -18.33
C ALA A 137 5.38 -8.65 -18.94
N VAL A 138 5.44 -8.78 -20.27
CA VAL A 138 6.71 -8.87 -21.01
C VAL A 138 7.63 -7.72 -20.60
N ASN A 139 8.92 -7.99 -20.44
CA ASN A 139 9.97 -7.06 -20.02
C ASN A 139 9.82 -6.47 -18.60
N ALA A 140 8.77 -6.79 -17.85
CA ALA A 140 8.63 -6.36 -16.46
C ALA A 140 9.60 -7.10 -15.54
N THR A 141 9.91 -6.49 -14.40
CA THR A 141 10.80 -7.08 -13.38
C THR A 141 10.04 -7.42 -12.11
N GLN A 142 10.42 -8.53 -11.47
CA GLN A 142 9.91 -8.99 -10.18
C GLN A 142 11.04 -9.58 -9.36
N THR A 143 11.18 -9.15 -8.12
CA THR A 143 12.14 -9.78 -7.20
C THR A 143 11.47 -10.94 -6.48
N PHE A 144 12.10 -12.11 -6.55
CA PHE A 144 11.70 -13.31 -5.81
C PHE A 144 12.46 -13.40 -4.50
N VAL A 145 11.80 -13.96 -3.49
CA VAL A 145 12.38 -14.22 -2.17
C VAL A 145 12.34 -15.72 -1.90
N ALA A 146 13.42 -16.27 -1.38
CA ALA A 146 13.51 -17.66 -0.97
C ALA A 146 13.65 -17.77 0.56
N VAL A 147 12.85 -18.65 1.15
CA VAL A 147 12.89 -18.95 2.59
C VAL A 147 13.21 -20.42 2.76
N GLY A 148 14.35 -20.71 3.39
CA GLY A 148 14.76 -22.06 3.77
C GLY A 148 14.08 -22.51 5.08
N ARG A 149 13.71 -23.79 5.15
CA ARG A 149 13.16 -24.40 6.38
C ARG A 149 13.74 -25.78 6.60
N ASP A 150 13.85 -26.18 7.86
CA ASP A 150 14.19 -27.54 8.26
C ASP A 150 12.96 -28.48 8.25
N ALA A 151 13.17 -29.74 8.59
CA ALA A 151 12.09 -30.74 8.66
C ALA A 151 11.04 -30.45 9.74
N SER A 152 11.36 -29.60 10.73
CA SER A 152 10.47 -29.13 11.78
C SER A 152 9.83 -27.77 11.45
N ASN A 153 10.00 -27.29 10.19
CA ASN A 153 9.48 -26.01 9.69
C ASN A 153 10.12 -24.75 10.33
N ASN A 154 11.24 -24.88 11.06
CA ASN A 154 12.01 -23.73 11.52
C ASN A 154 12.73 -23.06 10.36
N VAL A 155 12.89 -21.73 10.42
CA VAL A 155 13.61 -20.98 9.38
C VAL A 155 15.12 -21.30 9.47
N VAL A 156 15.68 -21.69 8.33
CA VAL A 156 17.12 -21.92 8.15
C VAL A 156 17.66 -20.78 7.27
N PRO A 157 18.65 -20.02 7.74
CA PRO A 157 19.28 -18.98 6.92
C PRO A 157 19.92 -19.59 5.68
N ILE A 158 19.62 -19.05 4.51
CA ILE A 158 20.17 -19.48 3.23
C ILE A 158 20.68 -18.29 2.42
N THR A 159 21.67 -18.52 1.58
CA THR A 159 22.10 -17.63 0.50
C THR A 159 21.79 -18.34 -0.83
N PRO A 160 20.59 -18.16 -1.38
CA PRO A 160 20.17 -18.89 -2.56
C PRO A 160 20.90 -18.42 -3.81
N VAL A 161 21.25 -19.34 -4.68
CA VAL A 161 21.64 -19.06 -6.06
C VAL A 161 20.39 -19.21 -6.94
N TRP A 162 20.11 -18.18 -7.72
CA TRP A 162 18.93 -18.14 -8.56
C TRP A 162 19.24 -18.55 -10.00
N SER A 163 18.29 -19.24 -10.63
CA SER A 163 18.37 -19.62 -12.05
C SER A 163 16.97 -19.72 -12.67
N VAL A 164 16.93 -19.64 -14.01
CA VAL A 164 15.73 -19.92 -14.82
C VAL A 164 15.92 -21.30 -15.46
N VAL A 165 14.93 -22.19 -15.27
CA VAL A 165 15.04 -23.58 -15.75
C VAL A 165 14.06 -23.94 -16.85
N ALA A 166 12.99 -23.16 -17.07
CA ALA A 166 11.96 -23.44 -18.07
C ALA A 166 11.59 -22.23 -18.94
N GLY A 167 12.48 -21.27 -19.10
CA GLY A 167 12.26 -20.07 -19.92
C GLY A 167 11.40 -19.00 -19.24
N GLY A 168 10.76 -18.14 -20.04
CA GLY A 168 9.90 -17.03 -19.57
C GLY A 168 10.65 -15.75 -19.22
N GLY A 169 11.98 -15.75 -19.18
CA GLY A 169 12.77 -14.58 -18.87
C GLY A 169 14.18 -14.90 -18.39
N THR A 170 14.78 -13.93 -17.70
CA THR A 170 16.12 -14.05 -17.09
C THR A 170 16.07 -13.65 -15.61
N ILE A 171 16.98 -14.17 -14.78
CA ILE A 171 17.06 -13.83 -13.37
C ILE A 171 18.48 -13.47 -12.98
N ASN A 172 18.62 -12.46 -12.13
CA ASN A 172 19.90 -12.15 -11.49
C ASN A 172 20.20 -13.22 -10.43
N SER A 173 21.31 -13.93 -10.59
CA SER A 173 21.66 -15.10 -9.79
C SER A 173 21.89 -14.80 -8.29
N SER A 174 22.17 -13.55 -7.93
CA SER A 174 22.42 -13.13 -6.55
C SER A 174 21.24 -12.44 -5.90
N SER A 175 20.53 -11.57 -6.63
CA SER A 175 19.45 -10.75 -6.06
C SER A 175 18.06 -11.39 -6.18
N GLY A 176 17.88 -12.40 -7.04
CA GLY A 176 16.56 -12.97 -7.33
C GLY A 176 15.64 -12.05 -8.14
N GLN A 177 16.19 -10.97 -8.73
CA GLN A 177 15.41 -10.12 -9.63
C GLN A 177 15.23 -10.82 -10.99
N PHE A 178 14.01 -11.17 -11.29
CA PHE A 178 13.61 -11.75 -12.58
C PHE A 178 13.14 -10.66 -13.53
N THR A 179 13.54 -10.75 -14.79
CA THR A 179 13.04 -9.93 -15.89
C THR A 179 12.30 -10.84 -16.86
N ALA A 180 11.01 -10.58 -17.07
CA ALA A 180 10.21 -11.34 -18.02
C ALA A 180 10.72 -11.18 -19.45
N GLY A 181 10.69 -12.25 -20.20
CA GLY A 181 10.97 -12.25 -21.63
C GLY A 181 9.84 -11.64 -22.45
N THR A 182 9.97 -11.72 -23.78
CA THR A 182 8.97 -11.20 -24.74
C THR A 182 7.90 -12.23 -25.10
N THR A 183 8.08 -13.49 -24.74
CA THR A 183 7.13 -14.56 -25.03
C THR A 183 6.12 -14.66 -23.90
N THR A 184 4.85 -14.52 -24.24
CA THR A 184 3.73 -14.69 -23.28
C THR A 184 3.47 -16.16 -23.02
N GLY A 185 3.01 -16.48 -21.81
CA GLY A 185 2.63 -17.84 -21.44
C GLY A 185 2.83 -18.12 -19.94
N THR A 186 2.44 -19.32 -19.53
CA THR A 186 2.71 -19.83 -18.18
C THR A 186 3.97 -20.67 -18.20
N PHE A 187 4.99 -20.22 -17.50
CA PHE A 187 6.26 -20.92 -17.34
C PHE A 187 6.26 -21.60 -15.97
N SER A 188 5.78 -22.83 -15.94
CA SER A 188 5.64 -23.60 -14.70
C SER A 188 6.99 -23.91 -14.10
N ASN A 189 7.15 -23.62 -12.78
CA ASN A 189 8.36 -23.95 -12.02
C ASN A 189 9.67 -23.40 -12.64
N THR A 190 9.60 -22.24 -13.29
CA THR A 190 10.71 -21.71 -14.08
C THR A 190 11.76 -21.00 -13.24
N VAL A 191 11.36 -20.31 -12.17
CA VAL A 191 12.30 -19.65 -11.24
C VAL A 191 12.72 -20.67 -10.19
N LYS A 192 14.03 -20.89 -10.10
CA LYS A 192 14.63 -21.85 -9.17
C LYS A 192 15.58 -21.11 -8.21
N ALA A 193 15.37 -21.30 -6.91
CA ALA A 193 16.31 -20.93 -5.86
C ALA A 193 16.99 -22.19 -5.33
N THR A 194 18.32 -22.23 -5.28
CA THR A 194 19.09 -23.41 -4.82
C THR A 194 20.01 -23.01 -3.68
N SER A 195 20.05 -23.81 -2.63
CA SER A 195 21.04 -23.72 -1.53
C SER A 195 21.52 -25.12 -1.18
N GLY A 196 22.80 -25.40 -1.45
CA GLY A 196 23.35 -26.77 -1.39
C GLY A 196 22.63 -27.70 -2.38
N SER A 197 22.11 -28.83 -1.88
CA SER A 197 21.34 -29.79 -2.68
C SER A 197 19.85 -29.52 -2.71
N ILE A 198 19.33 -28.57 -1.93
CA ILE A 198 17.91 -28.26 -1.81
C ILE A 198 17.55 -27.12 -2.74
N SER A 199 16.40 -27.25 -3.40
CA SER A 199 15.87 -26.18 -4.26
C SER A 199 14.38 -25.97 -4.06
N GLY A 200 13.94 -24.73 -4.28
CA GLY A 200 12.54 -24.31 -4.39
C GLY A 200 12.25 -23.75 -5.77
N LEU A 201 11.01 -23.84 -6.20
CA LEU A 201 10.57 -23.43 -7.54
C LEU A 201 9.39 -22.48 -7.46
N ALA A 202 9.29 -21.57 -8.43
CA ALA A 202 8.11 -20.75 -8.63
C ALA A 202 7.71 -20.67 -10.10
N THR A 203 6.42 -20.58 -10.33
CA THR A 203 5.80 -20.39 -11.65
C THR A 203 5.74 -18.89 -11.98
N VAL A 204 6.03 -18.56 -13.24
CA VAL A 204 5.87 -17.22 -13.80
C VAL A 204 4.82 -17.26 -14.89
N VAL A 205 3.89 -16.34 -14.84
CA VAL A 205 2.92 -16.07 -15.92
C VAL A 205 3.36 -14.77 -16.60
N VAL A 206 3.86 -14.86 -17.82
CA VAL A 206 4.20 -13.71 -18.64
C VAL A 206 3.01 -13.37 -19.51
N THR A 207 2.47 -12.18 -19.32
CA THR A 207 1.33 -11.65 -20.09
C THR A 207 1.81 -10.70 -21.19
N ALA A 208 1.00 -10.51 -22.20
CA ALA A 208 1.31 -9.53 -23.26
C ALA A 208 1.60 -8.15 -22.65
N GLY A 209 2.61 -7.47 -23.17
CA GLY A 209 2.95 -6.10 -22.75
C GLY A 209 1.78 -5.18 -23.07
N GLY A 210 1.20 -4.62 -22.06
CA GLY A 210 0.01 -3.79 -22.16
C GLY A 210 -0.79 -3.73 -20.86
N GLY A 211 -0.45 -4.55 -19.88
CA GLY A 211 -1.12 -4.53 -18.59
C GLY A 211 -0.31 -5.32 -17.59
N GLY A 212 0.56 -4.69 -16.85
CA GLY A 212 1.03 -5.27 -15.59
C GLY A 212 -0.19 -5.80 -14.82
N GLY A 213 -0.05 -6.88 -14.05
CA GLY A 213 -1.16 -7.44 -13.27
C GLY A 213 -1.95 -6.37 -12.53
N ASN A 214 -3.14 -6.69 -12.05
CA ASN A 214 -3.98 -5.76 -11.30
C ASN A 214 -3.15 -5.06 -10.22
N ALA A 215 -3.30 -3.75 -10.10
CA ALA A 215 -2.75 -3.06 -8.95
C ALA A 215 -3.39 -3.63 -7.67
N VAL A 216 -2.54 -4.00 -6.72
CA VAL A 216 -3.03 -4.55 -5.47
C VAL A 216 -3.50 -3.40 -4.59
N LEU A 217 -4.81 -3.12 -4.60
CA LEU A 217 -5.42 -2.09 -3.75
C LEU A 217 -5.45 -2.50 -2.26
N GLY A 218 -5.22 -3.78 -1.95
CA GLY A 218 -5.26 -4.28 -0.58
C GLY A 218 -6.56 -3.92 0.12
N SER A 219 -6.49 -3.40 1.34
CA SER A 219 -7.67 -2.97 2.10
C SER A 219 -8.38 -1.74 1.50
N ALA A 220 -7.77 -1.00 0.56
CA ALA A 220 -8.47 0.05 -0.18
C ALA A 220 -9.50 -0.49 -1.20
N ALA A 221 -9.48 -1.79 -1.48
CA ALA A 221 -10.37 -2.42 -2.45
C ALA A 221 -11.85 -2.42 -2.01
N THR A 222 -12.15 -2.37 -0.72
CA THR A 222 -13.55 -2.31 -0.20
C THR A 222 -14.14 -0.91 -0.23
N PHE A 223 -13.28 0.12 -0.38
CA PHE A 223 -13.72 1.51 -0.37
C PHE A 223 -14.18 1.97 -1.76
N ALA A 224 -15.44 2.39 -1.84
CA ALA A 224 -15.95 3.09 -3.01
C ALA A 224 -15.43 4.55 -3.05
N VAL A 225 -15.26 5.15 -1.86
CA VAL A 225 -14.72 6.50 -1.67
C VAL A 225 -13.69 6.47 -0.56
N LEU A 226 -12.48 6.96 -0.82
CA LEU A 226 -11.43 7.11 0.18
C LEU A 226 -10.71 8.44 -0.03
N ALA A 227 -10.56 9.24 1.02
CA ALA A 227 -9.91 10.53 0.95
C ALA A 227 -8.85 10.73 2.05
N GLY A 228 -7.88 11.61 1.77
CA GLY A 228 -6.86 12.03 2.73
C GLY A 228 -7.30 13.22 3.59
N ALA A 229 -8.02 14.18 3.03
CA ALA A 229 -8.34 15.45 3.69
C ALA A 229 -9.82 15.54 4.13
N THR A 230 -10.76 15.47 3.19
CA THR A 230 -12.21 15.52 3.47
C THR A 230 -13.00 14.69 2.47
N VAL A 231 -14.19 14.24 2.87
CA VAL A 231 -15.23 13.76 1.95
C VAL A 231 -16.43 14.70 2.07
N SER A 232 -16.88 15.27 0.96
CA SER A 232 -18.03 16.16 0.95
C SER A 232 -19.02 15.78 -0.16
N ASN A 233 -20.28 15.88 0.15
CA ASN A 233 -21.36 15.69 -0.82
C ASN A 233 -22.39 16.80 -0.64
N THR A 234 -22.87 17.37 -1.75
CA THR A 234 -23.92 18.41 -1.76
C THR A 234 -25.24 17.92 -2.33
N GLY A 235 -25.25 16.72 -2.91
CA GLY A 235 -26.47 16.17 -3.56
C GLY A 235 -27.23 15.20 -2.67
N ALA A 236 -28.53 15.42 -2.50
CA ALA A 236 -29.40 14.54 -1.71
C ALA A 236 -29.61 13.14 -2.32
N THR A 237 -29.38 13.00 -3.62
CA THR A 237 -29.60 11.75 -4.37
C THR A 237 -28.33 10.93 -4.57
N THR A 238 -27.22 11.29 -3.91
CA THR A 238 -25.99 10.52 -3.99
C THR A 238 -26.18 9.13 -3.42
N THR A 239 -25.78 8.12 -4.19
CA THR A 239 -25.75 6.72 -3.78
C THR A 239 -24.32 6.21 -3.78
N ILE A 240 -23.93 5.48 -2.74
CA ILE A 240 -22.59 4.89 -2.59
C ILE A 240 -22.74 3.43 -2.22
N THR A 241 -22.16 2.52 -2.99
CA THR A 241 -22.11 1.08 -2.66
C THR A 241 -20.68 0.67 -2.39
N GLY A 242 -20.37 0.31 -1.13
CA GLY A 242 -19.04 0.02 -0.60
C GLY A 242 -18.63 1.02 0.49
N ASP A 243 -17.47 0.84 1.11
CA ASP A 243 -17.01 1.65 2.22
C ASP A 243 -16.71 3.11 1.82
N VAL A 244 -16.89 4.02 2.77
CA VAL A 244 -16.46 5.42 2.68
C VAL A 244 -15.39 5.66 3.75
N GLY A 245 -14.19 6.08 3.33
CA GLY A 245 -13.06 6.24 4.23
C GLY A 245 -12.44 7.61 4.19
N LEU A 246 -11.89 8.01 5.33
CA LEU A 246 -11.16 9.25 5.49
C LEU A 246 -10.00 9.06 6.49
N SER A 247 -8.78 9.34 6.07
CA SER A 247 -7.59 9.36 6.94
C SER A 247 -6.45 10.10 6.22
N PRO A 248 -5.68 11.01 6.86
CA PRO A 248 -5.76 11.44 8.28
C PRO A 248 -6.85 12.49 8.57
N GLY A 249 -7.59 12.95 7.56
CA GLY A 249 -8.67 13.91 7.72
C GLY A 249 -9.79 13.39 8.66
N SER A 250 -10.64 14.30 9.14
CA SER A 250 -11.69 13.98 10.10
C SER A 250 -13.08 14.46 9.73
N SER A 251 -13.25 15.11 8.56
CA SER A 251 -14.53 15.70 8.15
C SER A 251 -15.15 14.97 6.97
N ILE A 252 -16.24 14.25 7.22
CA ILE A 252 -17.15 13.71 6.21
C ILE A 252 -18.49 14.44 6.35
N THR A 253 -18.97 15.06 5.26
CA THR A 253 -20.19 15.86 5.28
C THR A 253 -21.13 15.53 4.12
N GLY A 254 -22.43 15.67 4.36
CA GLY A 254 -23.45 15.58 3.32
C GLY A 254 -23.74 14.17 2.78
N ILE A 255 -23.26 13.13 3.42
CA ILE A 255 -23.62 11.76 3.01
C ILE A 255 -25.08 11.53 3.35
N PRO A 256 -25.93 11.15 2.35
CA PRO A 256 -27.36 10.97 2.58
C PRO A 256 -27.66 9.86 3.59
N ALA A 257 -28.79 9.97 4.27
CA ALA A 257 -29.23 8.92 5.19
C ALA A 257 -29.41 7.58 4.46
N GLY A 258 -28.95 6.49 5.10
CA GLY A 258 -28.92 5.15 4.52
C GLY A 258 -27.77 4.88 3.56
N GLN A 259 -26.81 5.80 3.42
CA GLN A 259 -25.57 5.60 2.67
C GLN A 259 -24.37 5.50 3.63
N PRO A 260 -23.30 4.75 3.27
CA PRO A 260 -23.22 3.87 2.08
C PRO A 260 -24.03 2.58 2.21
N VAL A 261 -24.44 2.01 1.08
CA VAL A 261 -25.13 0.70 1.03
C VAL A 261 -24.10 -0.42 0.95
N GLY A 262 -24.25 -1.44 1.80
CA GLY A 262 -23.35 -2.60 1.83
C GLY A 262 -21.92 -2.28 2.29
N GLY A 263 -21.73 -1.12 2.93
CA GLY A 263 -20.45 -0.66 3.47
C GLY A 263 -20.62 0.14 4.75
N SER A 264 -19.51 0.68 5.25
CA SER A 264 -19.43 1.47 6.47
C SER A 264 -18.67 2.78 6.24
N ILE A 265 -18.86 3.73 7.15
CA ILE A 265 -18.06 4.97 7.20
C ILE A 265 -16.90 4.77 8.18
N HIS A 266 -15.68 5.01 7.70
CA HIS A 266 -14.43 4.88 8.44
C HIS A 266 -13.73 6.24 8.54
N ILE A 267 -13.60 6.80 9.73
CA ILE A 267 -12.93 8.10 9.95
C ILE A 267 -11.74 7.89 10.87
N SER A 268 -10.54 7.97 10.29
CA SER A 268 -9.24 7.84 10.99
C SER A 268 -9.13 6.58 11.87
N ASP A 269 -9.96 5.58 11.60
CA ASP A 269 -9.88 4.27 12.25
C ASP A 269 -8.84 3.37 11.55
N ALA A 270 -8.60 2.19 12.10
CA ALA A 270 -7.61 1.26 11.57
C ALA A 270 -7.90 0.84 10.13
N ALA A 271 -9.18 0.74 9.72
CA ALA A 271 -9.56 0.38 8.37
C ALA A 271 -9.18 1.49 7.37
N ALA A 272 -9.52 2.75 7.66
CA ALA A 272 -9.17 3.89 6.81
C ALA A 272 -7.65 4.13 6.76
N VAL A 273 -6.93 4.00 7.90
CA VAL A 273 -5.47 4.13 7.97
C VAL A 273 -4.77 3.08 7.10
N ASN A 274 -5.16 1.81 7.25
CA ASN A 274 -4.61 0.71 6.45
C ASN A 274 -4.95 0.86 4.97
N ALA A 275 -6.16 1.32 4.64
CA ALA A 275 -6.57 1.57 3.26
C ALA A 275 -5.72 2.67 2.61
N GLN A 276 -5.41 3.77 3.31
CA GLN A 276 -4.53 4.84 2.80
C GLN A 276 -3.08 4.37 2.61
N SER A 277 -2.59 3.51 3.49
CA SER A 277 -1.27 2.89 3.33
C SER A 277 -1.20 2.01 2.07
N ASN A 278 -2.20 1.15 1.87
CA ASN A 278 -2.29 0.29 0.69
C ASN A 278 -2.53 1.10 -0.60
N LEU A 279 -3.34 2.17 -0.53
CA LEU A 279 -3.53 3.10 -1.65
C LEU A 279 -2.22 3.76 -2.06
N THR A 280 -1.38 4.12 -1.08
CA THR A 280 -0.04 4.67 -1.36
C THR A 280 0.83 3.67 -2.11
N THR A 281 0.80 2.40 -1.71
CA THR A 281 1.53 1.33 -2.38
C THR A 281 1.01 1.11 -3.81
N ALA A 282 -0.31 1.05 -3.99
CA ALA A 282 -0.94 0.90 -5.29
C ALA A 282 -0.66 2.09 -6.22
N TYR A 283 -0.71 3.32 -5.70
CA TYR A 283 -0.35 4.51 -6.47
C TYR A 283 1.08 4.45 -6.99
N ASN A 284 2.04 4.08 -6.14
CA ASN A 284 3.45 4.00 -6.51
C ASN A 284 3.70 2.87 -7.53
N ASP A 285 3.03 1.72 -7.37
CA ASP A 285 3.07 0.64 -8.36
C ASP A 285 2.57 1.12 -9.72
N LEU A 286 1.38 1.73 -9.77
CA LEU A 286 0.80 2.25 -11.00
C LEU A 286 1.67 3.32 -11.67
N ALA A 287 2.23 4.25 -10.90
CA ALA A 287 3.11 5.31 -11.39
C ALA A 287 4.46 4.79 -11.90
N GLY A 288 4.96 3.69 -11.32
CA GLY A 288 6.24 3.06 -11.68
C GLY A 288 6.19 2.11 -12.86
N ARG A 289 5.01 1.83 -13.42
CA ARG A 289 4.89 0.91 -14.56
C ARG A 289 5.52 1.50 -15.81
N ALA A 290 6.16 0.66 -16.61
CA ALA A 290 6.73 1.09 -17.88
C ALA A 290 5.63 1.60 -18.82
N CYS A 291 5.87 2.76 -19.43
CA CYS A 291 4.97 3.35 -20.43
C CYS A 291 4.87 2.45 -21.67
N GLY A 292 3.68 2.02 -22.01
CA GLY A 292 3.43 1.25 -23.23
C GLY A 292 3.14 2.15 -24.43
N THR A 293 2.26 3.14 -24.25
CA THR A 293 1.85 4.08 -25.31
C THR A 293 1.81 5.50 -24.76
N ASN A 294 2.61 6.39 -25.30
CA ASN A 294 2.56 7.81 -24.96
C ASN A 294 1.38 8.49 -25.67
N MET A 295 0.49 9.08 -24.88
CA MET A 295 -0.70 9.78 -25.35
C MET A 295 -0.70 11.27 -24.95
N THR A 296 0.47 11.82 -24.64
CA THR A 296 0.61 13.24 -24.31
C THR A 296 0.03 14.12 -25.40
N SER A 297 -0.78 15.11 -25.01
CA SER A 297 -1.51 16.04 -25.90
C SER A 297 -2.61 15.41 -26.77
N LEU A 298 -2.96 14.15 -26.51
CA LEU A 298 -4.09 13.50 -27.19
C LEU A 298 -5.31 13.45 -26.28
N ASP A 299 -6.50 13.73 -26.82
CA ASP A 299 -7.76 13.48 -26.14
C ASP A 299 -8.12 11.99 -26.20
N LEU A 300 -8.71 11.49 -25.11
CA LEU A 300 -9.16 10.09 -25.01
C LEU A 300 -10.47 9.83 -25.72
N GLY A 301 -11.26 10.88 -25.98
CA GLY A 301 -12.56 10.75 -26.66
C GLY A 301 -12.47 10.23 -28.09
N GLY A 302 -13.47 9.43 -28.47
CA GLY A 302 -13.55 8.82 -29.80
C GLY A 302 -12.57 7.66 -30.04
N ARG A 303 -11.85 7.22 -29.01
CA ARG A 303 -10.84 6.15 -29.13
C ARG A 303 -11.35 4.80 -28.67
N THR A 304 -10.85 3.74 -29.30
CA THR A 304 -10.92 2.37 -28.78
C THR A 304 -9.50 1.94 -28.44
N LEU A 305 -9.29 1.56 -27.18
CA LEU A 305 -7.96 1.18 -26.66
C LEU A 305 -8.01 -0.27 -26.19
N ALA A 306 -6.96 -1.01 -26.54
CA ALA A 306 -6.73 -2.35 -25.99
C ALA A 306 -6.12 -2.29 -24.58
N ALA A 307 -6.01 -3.43 -23.91
CA ALA A 307 -5.30 -3.51 -22.63
C ALA A 307 -3.87 -2.96 -22.76
N GLY A 308 -3.44 -2.14 -21.77
CA GLY A 308 -2.15 -1.48 -21.86
C GLY A 308 -1.88 -0.43 -20.80
N VAL A 309 -0.66 0.14 -20.84
CA VAL A 309 -0.24 1.29 -20.05
C VAL A 309 -0.13 2.52 -20.97
N TYR A 310 -0.95 3.52 -20.71
CA TYR A 310 -1.06 4.75 -21.47
C TYR A 310 -0.56 5.92 -20.63
N CYS A 311 0.39 6.69 -21.17
CA CYS A 311 1.10 7.71 -20.40
C CYS A 311 0.84 9.10 -20.97
N PHE A 312 0.61 10.04 -20.05
CA PHE A 312 0.45 11.46 -20.34
C PHE A 312 1.49 12.23 -19.50
N ASN A 313 2.44 12.88 -20.16
CA ASN A 313 3.43 13.72 -19.47
C ASN A 313 2.86 15.07 -19.00
N SER A 314 1.57 15.28 -19.21
CA SER A 314 0.81 16.47 -18.82
C SER A 314 -0.58 16.05 -18.35
N THR A 315 -1.58 16.93 -18.53
CA THR A 315 -3.00 16.61 -18.29
C THR A 315 -3.54 15.62 -19.31
N ALA A 316 -4.49 14.79 -18.90
CA ALA A 316 -5.30 13.98 -19.80
C ALA A 316 -6.72 14.53 -19.88
N GLY A 317 -7.27 14.60 -21.11
CA GLY A 317 -8.65 14.98 -21.42
C GLY A 317 -9.48 13.81 -21.92
N LEU A 318 -10.76 13.78 -21.56
CA LEU A 318 -11.74 12.87 -22.14
C LEU A 318 -12.93 13.68 -22.63
N THR A 319 -13.05 13.87 -23.94
CA THR A 319 -14.19 14.55 -24.58
C THR A 319 -15.03 13.54 -25.35
N GLY A 320 -16.24 13.25 -24.89
CA GLY A 320 -17.11 12.22 -25.48
C GLY A 320 -16.85 10.82 -24.94
N ALA A 321 -16.83 9.80 -25.81
CA ALA A 321 -16.75 8.40 -25.38
C ALA A 321 -15.35 7.81 -25.60
N LEU A 322 -14.85 7.08 -24.60
CA LEU A 322 -13.69 6.20 -24.67
C LEU A 322 -14.17 4.74 -24.59
N VAL A 323 -13.72 3.90 -25.49
CA VAL A 323 -13.97 2.46 -25.48
C VAL A 323 -12.71 1.73 -25.04
N LEU A 324 -12.80 0.86 -24.03
CA LEU A 324 -11.74 -0.04 -23.57
C LEU A 324 -12.12 -1.47 -23.95
N ASP A 325 -11.33 -2.06 -24.86
CA ASP A 325 -11.56 -3.40 -25.40
C ASP A 325 -10.63 -4.42 -24.74
N GLY A 326 -11.19 -5.35 -23.99
CA GLY A 326 -10.47 -6.46 -23.35
C GLY A 326 -10.02 -7.54 -24.32
N GLY A 327 -10.44 -7.51 -25.59
CA GLY A 327 -10.04 -8.50 -26.58
C GLY A 327 -10.49 -9.93 -26.24
N GLY A 328 -11.59 -10.10 -25.51
CA GLY A 328 -12.06 -11.38 -25.00
C GLY A 328 -11.42 -11.82 -23.68
N ASN A 329 -10.50 -11.03 -23.11
CA ASN A 329 -9.83 -11.35 -21.85
C ASN A 329 -10.46 -10.60 -20.67
N PRO A 330 -11.15 -11.31 -19.72
CA PRO A 330 -11.76 -10.68 -18.55
C PRO A 330 -10.72 -10.14 -17.54
N ASN A 331 -9.46 -10.54 -17.66
CA ASN A 331 -8.35 -10.05 -16.85
C ASN A 331 -7.54 -8.95 -17.56
N ALA A 332 -8.03 -8.40 -18.68
CA ALA A 332 -7.39 -7.30 -19.38
C ALA A 332 -7.23 -6.08 -18.47
N VAL A 333 -6.01 -5.54 -18.36
CA VAL A 333 -5.68 -4.42 -17.49
C VAL A 333 -5.40 -3.16 -18.31
N PHE A 334 -5.99 -2.05 -17.89
CA PHE A 334 -5.81 -0.74 -18.47
C PHE A 334 -5.25 0.21 -17.41
N VAL A 335 -4.12 0.83 -17.67
CA VAL A 335 -3.50 1.81 -16.77
C VAL A 335 -3.29 3.12 -17.51
N PHE A 336 -3.81 4.20 -16.95
CA PHE A 336 -3.58 5.55 -17.43
C PHE A 336 -2.70 6.27 -16.41
N GLN A 337 -1.44 6.54 -16.80
CA GLN A 337 -0.47 7.30 -16.00
C GLN A 337 -0.54 8.76 -16.43
N ILE A 338 -1.04 9.62 -15.55
CA ILE A 338 -1.29 11.02 -15.86
C ILE A 338 -0.42 11.88 -14.95
N ALA A 339 0.61 12.52 -15.53
CA ALA A 339 1.60 13.28 -14.78
C ALA A 339 1.06 14.60 -14.18
N SER A 340 -0.15 15.01 -14.55
CA SER A 340 -0.82 16.19 -14.00
C SER A 340 -2.29 15.84 -13.65
N ALA A 341 -3.26 16.55 -14.20
CA ALA A 341 -4.68 16.37 -13.91
C ALA A 341 -5.41 15.53 -14.95
N LEU A 342 -6.44 14.79 -14.48
CA LEU A 342 -7.46 14.20 -15.35
C LEU A 342 -8.69 15.11 -15.36
N THR A 343 -9.17 15.49 -16.55
CA THR A 343 -10.41 16.25 -16.71
C THR A 343 -11.28 15.61 -17.76
N THR A 344 -12.53 15.32 -17.42
CA THR A 344 -13.49 14.82 -18.40
C THR A 344 -14.57 15.85 -18.69
N ALA A 345 -15.04 15.90 -19.92
CA ALA A 345 -16.13 16.77 -20.33
C ALA A 345 -17.47 16.29 -19.73
N SER A 346 -18.47 17.17 -19.70
CA SER A 346 -19.84 16.78 -19.33
C SER A 346 -20.36 15.72 -20.29
N ASN A 347 -21.09 14.74 -19.74
CA ASN A 347 -21.68 13.60 -20.46
C ASN A 347 -20.64 12.73 -21.21
N SER A 348 -19.36 12.83 -20.85
CA SER A 348 -18.36 11.90 -21.35
C SER A 348 -18.59 10.48 -20.80
N ALA A 349 -18.09 9.47 -21.50
CA ALA A 349 -18.33 8.10 -21.11
C ALA A 349 -17.08 7.22 -21.27
N VAL A 350 -16.86 6.30 -20.32
CA VAL A 350 -15.97 5.17 -20.47
C VAL A 350 -16.80 3.91 -20.66
N THR A 351 -16.65 3.25 -21.81
CA THR A 351 -17.36 2.03 -22.17
C THR A 351 -16.40 0.84 -22.18
N LEU A 352 -16.80 -0.27 -21.62
CA LEU A 352 -16.03 -1.51 -21.58
C LEU A 352 -16.65 -2.52 -22.53
N ILE A 353 -15.83 -3.13 -23.39
CA ILE A 353 -16.23 -4.18 -24.32
C ILE A 353 -15.21 -5.33 -24.30
N GLY A 354 -15.48 -6.42 -25.02
CA GLY A 354 -14.54 -7.53 -25.17
C GLY A 354 -14.11 -8.18 -23.85
N GLY A 355 -14.99 -8.20 -22.84
CA GLY A 355 -14.69 -8.77 -21.53
C GLY A 355 -13.91 -7.83 -20.58
N ALA A 356 -13.62 -6.59 -20.97
CA ALA A 356 -12.96 -5.63 -20.07
C ALA A 356 -13.79 -5.42 -18.79
N ASN A 357 -13.10 -5.32 -17.64
CA ASN A 357 -13.71 -5.20 -16.33
C ASN A 357 -13.24 -3.91 -15.64
N ALA A 358 -14.18 -3.16 -15.04
CA ALA A 358 -13.85 -1.90 -14.35
C ALA A 358 -12.89 -2.08 -13.15
N ASN A 359 -12.87 -3.24 -12.51
CA ASN A 359 -11.87 -3.57 -11.49
C ASN A 359 -10.43 -3.47 -12.02
N ASN A 360 -10.22 -3.68 -13.31
CA ASN A 360 -8.91 -3.76 -13.96
C ASN A 360 -8.56 -2.48 -14.73
N VAL A 361 -9.34 -1.41 -14.56
CA VAL A 361 -9.07 -0.09 -15.14
C VAL A 361 -8.57 0.83 -14.04
N TYR A 362 -7.39 1.42 -14.24
CA TYR A 362 -6.73 2.28 -13.25
C TYR A 362 -6.35 3.62 -13.86
N TRP A 363 -6.80 4.69 -13.22
CA TRP A 363 -6.50 6.08 -13.56
C TRP A 363 -5.54 6.62 -12.48
N GLN A 364 -4.23 6.43 -12.66
CA GLN A 364 -3.22 7.01 -11.77
C GLN A 364 -3.03 8.48 -12.18
N VAL A 365 -3.30 9.39 -11.24
CA VAL A 365 -3.30 10.83 -11.48
C VAL A 365 -2.37 11.51 -10.50
N SER A 366 -1.32 12.17 -11.00
CA SER A 366 -0.29 12.80 -10.15
C SER A 366 -0.73 14.14 -9.55
N SER A 367 -1.93 14.61 -9.88
CA SER A 367 -2.58 15.77 -9.27
C SER A 367 -4.03 15.41 -8.93
N SER A 368 -5.00 16.18 -9.42
CA SER A 368 -6.44 15.99 -9.16
C SER A 368 -7.17 15.44 -10.36
N ALA A 369 -8.27 14.72 -10.10
CA ALA A 369 -9.19 14.26 -11.13
C ALA A 369 -10.52 15.02 -11.02
N THR A 370 -11.03 15.50 -12.16
CA THR A 370 -12.35 16.12 -12.28
C THR A 370 -13.17 15.36 -13.31
N ILE A 371 -14.22 14.70 -12.86
CA ILE A 371 -15.17 13.99 -13.70
C ILE A 371 -16.34 14.93 -14.00
N GLY A 372 -16.61 15.17 -15.27
CA GLY A 372 -17.61 16.15 -15.73
C GLY A 372 -19.05 15.79 -15.33
N THR A 373 -19.90 16.80 -15.30
CA THR A 373 -21.34 16.66 -15.01
C THR A 373 -22.01 15.62 -15.92
N GLY A 374 -22.78 14.70 -15.33
CA GLY A 374 -23.49 13.66 -16.06
C GLY A 374 -22.60 12.60 -16.73
N ALA A 375 -21.29 12.62 -16.50
CA ALA A 375 -20.39 11.63 -17.10
C ALA A 375 -20.64 10.22 -16.54
N THR A 376 -20.45 9.21 -17.40
CA THR A 376 -20.48 7.80 -17.01
C THR A 376 -19.05 7.24 -16.99
N PHE A 377 -18.46 7.17 -15.82
CA PHE A 377 -17.05 6.83 -15.67
C PHE A 377 -16.86 5.42 -15.11
N LYS A 378 -15.83 4.74 -15.58
CA LYS A 378 -15.52 3.36 -15.14
C LYS A 378 -14.05 3.22 -14.78
N GLY A 379 -13.80 2.46 -13.69
CA GLY A 379 -12.46 2.14 -13.22
C GLY A 379 -12.09 2.86 -11.91
N ASN A 380 -10.90 2.55 -11.44
CA ASN A 380 -10.38 3.01 -10.15
C ASN A 380 -9.59 4.30 -10.35
N ILE A 381 -10.08 5.42 -9.84
CA ILE A 381 -9.36 6.70 -9.84
C ILE A 381 -8.44 6.70 -8.62
N VAL A 382 -7.14 6.73 -8.87
CA VAL A 382 -6.08 6.72 -7.85
C VAL A 382 -5.32 8.04 -7.97
N ALA A 383 -5.80 9.07 -7.28
CA ALA A 383 -5.28 10.43 -7.39
C ALA A 383 -4.35 10.79 -6.22
N LEU A 384 -3.27 11.52 -6.52
CA LEU A 384 -2.38 12.05 -5.48
C LEU A 384 -3.08 13.13 -4.65
N GLN A 385 -3.85 13.99 -5.31
CA GLN A 385 -4.59 15.08 -4.68
C GLN A 385 -6.09 14.76 -4.65
N SER A 386 -6.93 15.68 -5.07
CA SER A 386 -8.38 15.60 -4.91
C SER A 386 -9.08 14.94 -6.10
N ILE A 387 -10.27 14.40 -5.83
CA ILE A 387 -11.20 13.90 -6.85
C ILE A 387 -12.51 14.66 -6.72
N THR A 388 -13.00 15.22 -7.83
CA THR A 388 -14.29 15.87 -7.93
C THR A 388 -15.17 15.11 -8.91
N LEU A 389 -16.32 14.64 -8.46
CA LEU A 389 -17.36 14.09 -9.32
C LEU A 389 -18.39 15.18 -9.57
N GLY A 390 -18.49 15.65 -10.81
CA GLY A 390 -19.48 16.64 -11.24
C GLY A 390 -20.90 16.16 -11.00
N THR A 391 -21.85 17.09 -10.91
CA THR A 391 -23.25 16.78 -10.59
C THR A 391 -23.82 15.70 -11.50
N GLY A 392 -24.39 14.67 -10.90
CA GLY A 392 -25.02 13.57 -11.61
C GLY A 392 -24.05 12.61 -12.33
N ALA A 393 -22.75 12.76 -12.18
CA ALA A 393 -21.81 11.79 -12.71
C ALA A 393 -21.94 10.43 -12.00
N SER A 394 -21.76 9.35 -12.75
CA SER A 394 -21.73 7.99 -12.22
C SER A 394 -20.31 7.40 -12.31
N LEU A 395 -19.89 6.68 -11.27
CA LEU A 395 -18.62 5.97 -11.21
C LEU A 395 -18.87 4.50 -10.87
N SER A 396 -18.69 3.60 -11.84
CA SER A 396 -18.54 2.17 -11.56
C SER A 396 -17.05 1.90 -11.34
N GLY A 397 -16.63 1.96 -10.10
CA GLY A 397 -15.22 1.99 -9.72
C GLY A 397 -15.02 2.58 -8.33
N ARG A 398 -13.85 3.16 -8.12
CA ARG A 398 -13.42 3.74 -6.84
C ARG A 398 -12.90 5.16 -7.02
N ALA A 399 -13.25 6.04 -6.09
CA ALA A 399 -12.67 7.38 -5.97
C ALA A 399 -11.68 7.42 -4.79
N LEU A 400 -10.40 7.23 -5.07
CA LEU A 400 -9.34 7.04 -4.07
C LEU A 400 -8.34 8.20 -4.15
N ALA A 401 -8.49 9.17 -3.26
CA ALA A 401 -7.61 10.35 -3.12
C ALA A 401 -6.63 10.15 -1.96
N ARG A 402 -5.31 10.22 -2.26
CA ARG A 402 -4.27 9.99 -1.23
C ARG A 402 -4.18 11.13 -0.22
N ASN A 403 -4.00 12.36 -0.69
CA ASN A 403 -3.75 13.52 0.17
C ASN A 403 -4.92 14.49 0.20
N GLY A 404 -5.71 14.52 -0.85
CA GLY A 404 -6.77 15.51 -1.05
C GLY A 404 -8.15 15.01 -0.64
N SER A 405 -9.15 15.73 -1.11
CA SER A 405 -10.56 15.51 -0.81
C SER A 405 -11.27 14.75 -1.93
N VAL A 406 -12.39 14.09 -1.59
CA VAL A 406 -13.37 13.62 -2.56
C VAL A 406 -14.64 14.45 -2.43
N THR A 407 -15.02 15.12 -3.52
CA THR A 407 -16.22 15.97 -3.58
C THR A 407 -17.24 15.36 -4.53
N MET A 408 -18.48 15.29 -4.08
CA MET A 408 -19.62 14.68 -4.78
C MET A 408 -20.84 15.61 -4.82
N SER A 409 -21.69 15.43 -5.82
CA SER A 409 -22.98 16.12 -5.97
C SER A 409 -23.96 15.28 -6.77
N SER A 410 -24.94 14.66 -6.12
CA SER A 410 -25.93 13.79 -6.74
C SER A 410 -25.33 12.67 -7.62
N ASN A 411 -24.30 12.00 -7.14
CA ASN A 411 -23.56 10.99 -7.87
C ASN A 411 -24.04 9.56 -7.55
N ALA A 412 -23.74 8.64 -8.45
CA ALA A 412 -23.84 7.21 -8.19
C ALA A 412 -22.43 6.61 -8.21
N VAL A 413 -21.92 6.15 -7.06
CA VAL A 413 -20.62 5.52 -6.92
C VAL A 413 -20.82 4.08 -6.47
N SER A 414 -20.38 3.12 -7.27
CA SER A 414 -20.48 1.70 -6.93
C SER A 414 -19.18 0.97 -7.19
N LEU A 415 -18.83 0.07 -6.29
CA LEU A 415 -17.74 -0.89 -6.56
C LEU A 415 -18.03 -1.64 -7.87
N PRO A 416 -17.02 -1.96 -8.66
CA PRO A 416 -17.17 -2.67 -9.94
C PRO A 416 -17.67 -4.08 -9.77
#